data_e01bb626cdcbe4388361c43afc484f54
#
_entry.id   e01bb626cdcbe4388361c43afc484f54
#
_cell.length_a   1.000
_cell.length_b   1.000
_cell.length_c   1.000
_cell.angle_alpha   90.00
_cell.angle_beta   90.00
_cell.angle_gamma   90.00
#
_symmetry.space_group_name_H-M   'P 1'
#
loop_
_entity.id
_entity.type
_entity.pdbx_description
1 polymer ?
#
loop_
_entity_poly.entity_id
_entity_poly.type
_entity_poly.pdbx_seq_one_letter_code
_entity_poly.pdbx_strand_id
1 'polypeptide(L)'
;MKDVKELQQKYKDGDLNRRDFMKAVGALGITVSAAGSLLKATDAMAKTPRKGGSVRMASNLHGPDDQMDPIVMTSNIDYTRAHAAYNGLVQMRDNMQLKPELAEEYSPNSNATEWTFKLRKGVKFHDGSNFSADDVLWSMNRHLGEKTPSVIKGFFSQVKEWKKVDSHTVKAILNSPDSDLPAKLSEKQAKIVKQGTTDFKKGNGTGPYRMTSFEPGVKSVHVRNEDYWRETANFDAIEITAITDPQARVNALIAGDMHMITDVDAKMIKLIERSNNTYVNTTKSGRYGGICCLKNTAPGNNDDLVKGLQYIQDRERIVRSILKGYGEVGNDHPISTAYGADHCYELPLRQYDPDKAKWHLNRSG
;
A
#
# COMPACT_ATOMS: atom_id res chain seq x y z
N MET A 1 10.89 -29.25 21.63
CA MET A 1 9.73 -28.68 20.92
C MET A 1 8.51 -28.41 21.82
N LYS A 2 8.24 -29.22 22.87
CA LYS A 2 7.18 -28.92 23.86
C LYS A 2 7.48 -27.59 24.61
N ASP A 3 8.71 -27.41 25.07
CA ASP A 3 9.14 -26.25 25.85
C ASP A 3 9.01 -24.91 25.13
N VAL A 4 9.27 -24.87 23.80
CA VAL A 4 9.12 -23.64 23.01
C VAL A 4 7.66 -23.21 22.86
N LYS A 5 6.75 -24.17 22.66
CA LYS A 5 5.32 -23.90 22.60
C LYS A 5 4.75 -23.42 23.93
N GLU A 6 5.26 -23.94 25.04
CA GLU A 6 4.87 -23.51 26.38
C GLU A 6 5.36 -22.09 26.66
N LEU A 7 6.60 -21.75 26.30
CA LEU A 7 7.13 -20.40 26.40
C LEU A 7 6.35 -19.41 25.52
N GLN A 8 5.99 -19.82 24.31
CA GLN A 8 5.14 -19.04 23.42
C GLN A 8 3.76 -18.79 24.05
N GLN A 9 3.17 -19.79 24.69
CA GLN A 9 1.89 -19.63 25.35
C GLN A 9 1.97 -18.68 26.54
N LYS A 10 2.97 -18.84 27.43
CA LYS A 10 3.20 -17.93 28.56
C LYS A 10 3.44 -16.49 28.13
N TYR A 11 4.14 -16.29 26.99
CA TYR A 11 4.34 -14.96 26.44
C TYR A 11 3.01 -14.38 25.88
N LYS A 12 2.20 -15.20 25.21
CA LYS A 12 0.85 -14.80 24.74
C LYS A 12 -0.08 -14.39 25.89
N ASP A 13 -0.02 -15.14 26.98
CA ASP A 13 -0.87 -14.93 28.17
C ASP A 13 -0.40 -13.72 29.01
N GLY A 14 0.80 -13.17 28.69
CA GLY A 14 1.38 -12.04 29.39
C GLY A 14 2.17 -12.42 30.65
N ASP A 15 2.34 -13.71 30.91
CA ASP A 15 3.10 -14.26 32.05
C ASP A 15 4.61 -14.15 31.87
N LEU A 16 5.07 -13.91 30.63
CA LEU A 16 6.46 -13.68 30.25
C LEU A 16 6.57 -12.41 29.45
N ASN A 17 7.49 -11.52 29.87
CA ASN A 17 7.83 -10.36 29.05
C ASN A 17 8.82 -10.72 27.90
N ARG A 18 8.99 -9.84 26.94
CA ARG A 18 9.85 -10.02 25.77
C ARG A 18 11.28 -10.43 26.11
N ARG A 19 11.87 -9.80 27.13
CA ARG A 19 13.25 -10.04 27.56
C ARG A 19 13.42 -11.43 28.14
N ASP A 20 12.48 -11.86 28.97
CA ASP A 20 12.53 -13.15 29.63
C ASP A 20 12.17 -14.30 28.67
N PHE A 21 11.26 -14.05 27.70
CA PHE A 21 11.02 -14.98 26.59
C PHE A 21 12.30 -15.22 25.78
N MET A 22 13.01 -14.15 25.37
CA MET A 22 14.26 -14.24 24.62
C MET A 22 15.36 -14.99 25.40
N LYS A 23 15.47 -14.77 26.70
CA LYS A 23 16.41 -15.51 27.56
C LYS A 23 16.06 -16.99 27.66
N ALA A 24 14.78 -17.31 27.88
CA ALA A 24 14.32 -18.68 28.01
C ALA A 24 14.50 -19.48 26.71
N VAL A 25 14.20 -18.87 25.57
CA VAL A 25 14.40 -19.47 24.22
C VAL A 25 15.89 -19.62 23.93
N GLY A 26 16.74 -18.67 24.32
CA GLY A 26 18.18 -18.75 24.23
C GLY A 26 18.77 -19.88 25.10
N ALA A 27 18.22 -20.12 26.29
CA ALA A 27 18.60 -21.24 27.16
C ALA A 27 18.28 -22.62 26.57
N LEU A 28 17.33 -22.70 25.62
CA LEU A 28 17.03 -23.90 24.82
C LEU A 28 17.95 -24.06 23.60
N GLY A 29 19.02 -23.26 23.49
CA GLY A 29 19.99 -23.35 22.38
C GLY A 29 19.53 -22.73 21.07
N ILE A 30 18.45 -21.93 21.07
CA ILE A 30 17.95 -21.26 19.88
C ILE A 30 18.72 -19.95 19.67
N THR A 31 19.24 -19.74 18.47
CA THR A 31 20.00 -18.55 18.14
C THR A 31 19.16 -17.27 18.25
N VAL A 32 19.79 -16.14 18.52
CA VAL A 32 19.11 -14.84 18.69
C VAL A 32 18.25 -14.47 17.48
N SER A 33 18.70 -14.79 16.26
CA SER A 33 17.95 -14.56 15.04
C SER A 33 16.69 -15.45 14.93
N ALA A 34 16.82 -16.73 15.27
CA ALA A 34 15.70 -17.67 15.31
C ALA A 34 14.71 -17.34 16.44
N ALA A 35 15.22 -16.93 17.61
CA ALA A 35 14.41 -16.46 18.74
C ALA A 35 13.64 -15.18 18.38
N GLY A 36 14.27 -14.25 17.65
CA GLY A 36 13.62 -13.05 17.14
C GLY A 36 12.50 -13.36 16.12
N SER A 37 12.70 -14.33 15.25
CA SER A 37 11.67 -14.80 14.30
C SER A 37 10.52 -15.52 15.02
N LEU A 38 10.83 -16.32 16.02
CA LEU A 38 9.85 -16.97 16.89
C LEU A 38 9.03 -15.96 17.69
N LEU A 39 9.67 -14.92 18.22
CA LEU A 39 9.01 -13.84 18.93
C LEU A 39 8.05 -13.07 18.00
N LYS A 40 8.49 -12.70 16.80
CA LYS A 40 7.62 -12.05 15.80
C LYS A 40 6.42 -12.92 15.41
N ALA A 41 6.64 -14.22 15.21
CA ALA A 41 5.56 -15.17 14.95
C ALA A 41 4.60 -15.28 16.14
N THR A 42 5.12 -15.21 17.37
CA THR A 42 4.32 -15.27 18.59
C THR A 42 3.58 -13.97 18.85
N ASP A 43 4.20 -12.81 18.58
CA ASP A 43 3.54 -11.49 18.61
C ASP A 43 2.39 -11.43 17.62
N ALA A 44 2.55 -11.99 16.42
CA ALA A 44 1.50 -12.09 15.41
C ALA A 44 0.35 -13.02 15.82
N MET A 45 0.62 -14.01 16.67
CA MET A 45 -0.38 -14.93 17.22
C MET A 45 -0.92 -14.49 18.60
N ALA A 46 -0.28 -13.49 19.22
CA ALA A 46 -0.64 -13.03 20.56
C ALA A 46 -1.79 -12.03 20.51
N LYS A 47 -2.85 -12.43 21.14
CA LYS A 47 -4.09 -11.70 21.49
C LYS A 47 -5.18 -11.78 20.43
N THR A 48 -6.25 -12.44 20.83
CA THR A 48 -7.58 -12.22 20.22
C THR A 48 -7.79 -10.72 20.10
N PRO A 49 -8.02 -10.19 18.88
CA PRO A 49 -8.21 -8.77 18.71
C PRO A 49 -9.31 -8.25 19.62
N ARG A 50 -9.01 -7.24 20.41
CA ARG A 50 -10.03 -6.62 21.26
C ARG A 50 -10.90 -5.73 20.39
N LYS A 51 -12.24 -5.85 20.56
CA LYS A 51 -13.20 -4.94 19.92
C LYS A 51 -13.33 -3.68 20.75
N GLY A 52 -13.55 -2.55 20.08
CA GLY A 52 -13.79 -1.26 20.71
C GLY A 52 -12.64 -0.29 20.65
N GLY A 53 -12.90 0.92 21.13
CA GLY A 53 -11.93 2.01 21.15
C GLY A 53 -11.69 2.69 19.80
N SER A 54 -10.89 3.74 19.83
CA SER A 54 -10.58 4.55 18.64
C SER A 54 -9.09 4.57 18.35
N VAL A 55 -8.75 4.56 17.05
CA VAL A 55 -7.38 4.73 16.57
C VAL A 55 -7.20 6.12 15.99
N ARG A 56 -6.17 6.83 16.45
CA ARG A 56 -5.70 8.09 15.87
C ARG A 56 -4.45 7.81 15.03
N MET A 57 -4.53 8.16 13.75
CA MET A 57 -3.45 7.98 12.79
C MET A 57 -3.02 9.34 12.24
N ALA A 58 -1.72 9.52 12.03
CA ALA A 58 -1.23 10.69 11.32
C ALA A 58 -0.45 10.28 10.05
N SER A 59 -0.69 11.01 8.98
CA SER A 59 -0.01 10.86 7.71
C SER A 59 0.42 12.23 7.18
N ASN A 60 1.31 12.23 6.18
CA ASN A 60 1.70 13.45 5.51
C ASN A 60 0.49 14.03 4.74
N LEU A 61 0.52 15.34 4.60
CA LEU A 61 -0.54 16.12 3.96
C LEU A 61 -0.32 16.20 2.47
N HIS A 62 -1.41 16.13 1.70
CA HIS A 62 -1.41 16.50 0.29
C HIS A 62 -1.75 17.99 0.07
N GLY A 63 -2.44 18.63 0.98
CA GLY A 63 -2.79 20.05 0.93
C GLY A 63 -4.30 20.31 0.96
N PRO A 64 -4.72 21.57 0.70
CA PRO A 64 -6.13 21.94 0.71
C PRO A 64 -6.95 21.23 -0.40
N ASP A 65 -6.26 20.65 -1.38
CA ASP A 65 -6.87 19.86 -2.47
C ASP A 65 -7.15 18.41 -2.09
N ASP A 66 -6.97 18.05 -0.82
CA ASP A 66 -7.36 16.76 -0.25
C ASP A 66 -8.79 16.39 -0.66
N GLN A 67 -8.98 15.18 -1.14
CA GLN A 67 -10.28 14.76 -1.65
C GLN A 67 -10.54 13.27 -1.47
N MET A 68 -11.81 12.91 -1.58
CA MET A 68 -12.27 11.53 -1.43
C MET A 68 -12.65 10.87 -2.77
N ASP A 69 -12.46 11.55 -3.91
CA ASP A 69 -12.63 10.94 -5.23
C ASP A 69 -11.46 10.01 -5.57
N PRO A 70 -11.66 8.68 -5.62
CA PRO A 70 -10.56 7.74 -5.79
C PRO A 70 -9.71 7.98 -7.04
N ILE A 71 -10.31 8.36 -8.16
CA ILE A 71 -9.59 8.44 -9.45
C ILE A 71 -8.50 9.51 -9.51
N VAL A 72 -8.52 10.48 -8.58
CA VAL A 72 -7.56 11.60 -8.53
C VAL A 72 -6.69 11.61 -7.27
N MET A 73 -6.82 10.61 -6.40
CA MET A 73 -6.00 10.47 -5.20
C MET A 73 -4.53 10.24 -5.53
N THR A 74 -3.62 10.95 -4.84
CA THR A 74 -2.16 10.88 -5.11
C THR A 74 -1.30 10.76 -3.86
N SER A 75 -1.85 10.87 -2.65
CA SER A 75 -1.10 10.90 -1.40
C SER A 75 -1.42 9.73 -0.47
N ASN A 76 -0.51 9.43 0.48
CA ASN A 76 -0.70 8.35 1.43
C ASN A 76 -1.90 8.56 2.34
N ILE A 77 -2.23 9.81 2.69
CA ILE A 77 -3.41 10.11 3.51
C ILE A 77 -4.71 9.80 2.74
N ASP A 78 -4.75 10.14 1.44
CA ASP A 78 -5.89 9.82 0.57
C ASP A 78 -6.09 8.30 0.47
N TYR A 79 -4.98 7.56 0.27
CA TYR A 79 -5.03 6.09 0.17
C TYR A 79 -5.49 5.46 1.48
N THR A 80 -5.06 5.99 2.62
CA THR A 80 -5.51 5.51 3.94
C THR A 80 -7.02 5.69 4.10
N ARG A 81 -7.54 6.87 3.74
CA ARG A 81 -8.98 7.16 3.73
C ARG A 81 -9.74 6.28 2.75
N ALA A 82 -9.17 6.07 1.55
CA ALA A 82 -9.79 5.22 0.53
C ALA A 82 -9.92 3.76 1.01
N HIS A 83 -8.90 3.23 1.69
CA HIS A 83 -8.97 1.88 2.26
C HIS A 83 -9.97 1.76 3.41
N ALA A 84 -10.20 2.83 4.16
CA ALA A 84 -11.23 2.84 5.21
C ALA A 84 -12.64 2.86 4.60
N ALA A 85 -12.87 3.68 3.56
CA ALA A 85 -14.22 3.96 3.06
C ALA A 85 -14.63 3.10 1.85
N TYR A 86 -13.70 2.63 1.02
CA TYR A 86 -14.01 1.99 -0.27
C TYR A 86 -13.40 0.61 -0.41
N ASN A 87 -14.00 -0.22 -1.26
CA ASN A 87 -13.39 -1.44 -1.77
C ASN A 87 -13.20 -1.35 -3.29
N GLY A 88 -12.26 -2.15 -3.83
CA GLY A 88 -12.07 -2.39 -5.25
C GLY A 88 -12.69 -3.71 -5.70
N LEU A 89 -12.52 -4.07 -6.97
CA LEU A 89 -12.88 -5.41 -7.46
C LEU A 89 -11.89 -6.46 -6.95
N VAL A 90 -10.61 -6.10 -6.92
CA VAL A 90 -9.47 -6.94 -6.53
C VAL A 90 -8.63 -6.18 -5.52
N GLN A 91 -8.01 -6.88 -4.59
CA GLN A 91 -7.11 -6.33 -3.56
C GLN A 91 -5.72 -6.96 -3.69
N MET A 92 -4.68 -6.14 -3.56
CA MET A 92 -3.31 -6.60 -3.36
C MET A 92 -3.07 -6.91 -1.87
N ARG A 93 -2.47 -8.07 -1.56
CA ARG A 93 -2.02 -8.43 -0.21
C ARG A 93 -0.61 -7.91 0.08
N ASP A 94 -0.22 -7.95 1.35
CA ASP A 94 1.13 -7.55 1.80
C ASP A 94 2.26 -8.35 1.14
N ASN A 95 1.97 -9.57 0.67
CA ASN A 95 2.90 -10.44 -0.06
C ASN A 95 2.81 -10.27 -1.58
N MET A 96 2.24 -9.20 -2.07
CA MET A 96 2.04 -8.88 -3.50
C MET A 96 1.10 -9.85 -4.25
N GLN A 97 0.38 -10.71 -3.54
CA GLN A 97 -0.62 -11.61 -4.15
C GLN A 97 -1.97 -10.92 -4.29
N LEU A 98 -2.63 -11.20 -5.40
CA LEU A 98 -3.98 -10.72 -5.65
C LEU A 98 -5.00 -11.53 -4.85
N LYS A 99 -6.02 -10.85 -4.35
CA LYS A 99 -7.15 -11.42 -3.63
C LYS A 99 -8.46 -10.88 -4.16
N PRO A 100 -9.49 -11.72 -4.41
CA PRO A 100 -10.85 -11.25 -4.68
C PRO A 100 -11.35 -10.29 -3.60
N GLU A 101 -11.99 -9.18 -4.02
CA GLU A 101 -12.60 -8.20 -3.13
C GLU A 101 -14.11 -8.07 -3.44
N LEU A 102 -14.60 -7.04 -4.12
CA LEU A 102 -16.01 -6.97 -4.55
C LEU A 102 -16.31 -7.94 -5.70
N ALA A 103 -15.33 -8.30 -6.52
CA ALA A 103 -15.42 -9.48 -7.37
C ALA A 103 -15.08 -10.72 -6.53
N GLU A 104 -15.97 -11.70 -6.44
CA GLU A 104 -15.71 -12.98 -5.77
C GLU A 104 -14.92 -13.94 -6.65
N GLU A 105 -15.08 -13.81 -7.99
CA GLU A 105 -14.35 -14.55 -9.01
C GLU A 105 -14.04 -13.63 -10.19
N TYR A 106 -12.93 -13.87 -10.85
CA TYR A 106 -12.58 -13.24 -12.11
C TYR A 106 -11.73 -14.18 -12.97
N SER A 107 -11.97 -14.16 -14.27
CA SER A 107 -11.25 -15.01 -15.23
C SER A 107 -11.18 -14.35 -16.61
N PRO A 108 -10.05 -14.55 -17.32
CA PRO A 108 -9.95 -14.14 -18.73
C PRO A 108 -10.59 -15.17 -19.65
N ASN A 109 -10.83 -14.76 -20.90
CA ASN A 109 -10.96 -15.68 -22.00
C ASN A 109 -9.57 -16.26 -22.38
N SER A 110 -9.53 -17.18 -23.36
CA SER A 110 -8.31 -17.92 -23.73
C SER A 110 -7.12 -17.05 -24.15
N ASN A 111 -7.36 -15.84 -24.65
CA ASN A 111 -6.33 -14.91 -25.14
C ASN A 111 -6.23 -13.61 -24.30
N ALA A 112 -6.84 -13.57 -23.13
CA ALA A 112 -6.85 -12.42 -22.21
C ALA A 112 -7.28 -11.07 -22.86
N THR A 113 -8.15 -11.11 -23.86
CA THR A 113 -8.79 -9.93 -24.46
C THR A 113 -10.15 -9.60 -23.86
N GLU A 114 -10.67 -10.46 -23.03
CA GLU A 114 -11.93 -10.28 -22.30
C GLU A 114 -11.74 -10.85 -20.88
N TRP A 115 -12.13 -10.08 -19.88
CA TRP A 115 -12.18 -10.52 -18.49
C TRP A 115 -13.60 -10.49 -17.96
N THR A 116 -14.04 -11.57 -17.33
CA THR A 116 -15.33 -11.67 -16.67
C THR A 116 -15.14 -11.56 -15.14
N PHE A 117 -15.92 -10.70 -14.50
CA PHE A 117 -15.94 -10.51 -13.05
C PHE A 117 -17.32 -10.84 -12.50
N LYS A 118 -17.40 -11.81 -11.58
CA LYS A 118 -18.61 -12.12 -10.83
C LYS A 118 -18.60 -11.32 -9.53
N LEU A 119 -19.61 -10.51 -9.33
CA LEU A 119 -19.70 -9.58 -8.21
C LEU A 119 -20.39 -10.21 -7.01
N ARG A 120 -19.95 -9.85 -5.81
CA ARG A 120 -20.58 -10.28 -4.57
C ARG A 120 -22.01 -9.77 -4.47
N LYS A 121 -22.90 -10.63 -3.98
CA LYS A 121 -24.28 -10.30 -3.67
C LYS A 121 -24.39 -9.83 -2.22
N GLY A 122 -25.43 -9.01 -1.93
CA GLY A 122 -25.74 -8.57 -0.57
C GLY A 122 -24.79 -7.50 0.01
N VAL A 123 -23.84 -7.00 -0.79
CA VAL A 123 -22.99 -5.86 -0.39
C VAL A 123 -23.80 -4.57 -0.41
N LYS A 124 -23.64 -3.74 0.63
CA LYS A 124 -24.29 -2.43 0.74
C LYS A 124 -23.26 -1.30 0.79
N PHE A 125 -23.60 -0.18 0.18
CA PHE A 125 -22.93 1.08 0.43
C PHE A 125 -23.23 1.61 1.83
N HIS A 126 -22.46 2.57 2.32
CA HIS A 126 -22.65 3.18 3.64
C HIS A 126 -23.99 3.88 3.82
N ASP A 127 -24.65 4.27 2.73
CA ASP A 127 -26.01 4.84 2.74
C ASP A 127 -27.12 3.78 2.75
N GLY A 128 -26.76 2.49 2.83
CA GLY A 128 -27.69 1.36 2.85
C GLY A 128 -28.12 0.87 1.47
N SER A 129 -27.80 1.56 0.38
CA SER A 129 -28.13 1.11 -0.98
C SER A 129 -27.30 -0.11 -1.41
N ASN A 130 -27.87 -0.95 -2.28
CA ASN A 130 -27.22 -2.17 -2.73
C ASN A 130 -26.15 -1.85 -3.79
N PHE A 131 -25.05 -2.59 -3.70
CA PHE A 131 -24.00 -2.63 -4.72
C PHE A 131 -24.41 -3.51 -5.91
N SER A 132 -24.07 -3.09 -7.11
CA SER A 132 -24.41 -3.78 -8.36
C SER A 132 -23.38 -3.55 -9.46
N ALA A 133 -23.59 -4.21 -10.60
CA ALA A 133 -22.81 -4.03 -11.82
C ALA A 133 -22.81 -2.57 -12.35
N ASP A 134 -23.88 -1.82 -12.14
CA ASP A 134 -23.98 -0.43 -12.58
C ASP A 134 -22.97 0.46 -11.88
N ASP A 135 -22.69 0.21 -10.60
CA ASP A 135 -21.68 0.93 -9.83
C ASP A 135 -20.27 0.64 -10.35
N VAL A 136 -20.01 -0.61 -10.74
CA VAL A 136 -18.73 -1.00 -11.35
C VAL A 136 -18.55 -0.31 -12.70
N LEU A 137 -19.56 -0.38 -13.58
CA LEU A 137 -19.49 0.30 -14.87
C LEU A 137 -19.25 1.80 -14.70
N TRP A 138 -20.02 2.44 -13.80
CA TRP A 138 -19.87 3.86 -13.57
C TRP A 138 -18.46 4.21 -13.07
N SER A 139 -17.96 3.48 -12.06
CA SER A 139 -16.64 3.73 -11.48
C SER A 139 -15.50 3.51 -12.47
N MET A 140 -15.53 2.40 -13.21
CA MET A 140 -14.46 2.03 -14.12
C MET A 140 -14.46 2.87 -15.40
N ASN A 141 -15.62 3.27 -15.91
CA ASN A 141 -15.70 4.15 -17.07
C ASN A 141 -15.12 5.54 -16.79
N ARG A 142 -15.05 5.98 -15.54
CA ARG A 142 -14.39 7.24 -15.13
C ARG A 142 -12.87 7.24 -15.34
N HIS A 143 -12.25 6.06 -15.52
CA HIS A 143 -10.84 5.95 -15.86
C HIS A 143 -10.57 5.97 -17.38
N LEU A 144 -11.62 5.92 -18.21
CA LEU A 144 -11.49 5.80 -19.65
C LEU A 144 -11.63 7.17 -20.35
N GLY A 145 -11.06 7.25 -21.55
CA GLY A 145 -11.11 8.42 -22.40
C GLY A 145 -9.96 9.43 -22.17
N GLU A 146 -9.70 10.25 -23.17
CA GLU A 146 -8.56 11.19 -23.17
C GLU A 146 -8.70 12.29 -22.12
N LYS A 147 -9.94 12.75 -21.90
CA LYS A 147 -10.25 13.88 -20.99
C LYS A 147 -10.48 13.48 -19.54
N THR A 148 -10.33 12.19 -19.18
CA THR A 148 -10.51 11.76 -17.80
C THR A 148 -9.45 12.40 -16.88
N PRO A 149 -9.83 12.88 -15.69
CA PRO A 149 -8.87 13.33 -14.69
C PRO A 149 -8.15 12.18 -13.97
N SER A 150 -8.44 10.93 -14.28
CA SER A 150 -7.84 9.76 -13.63
C SER A 150 -6.32 9.78 -13.70
N VAL A 151 -5.67 9.77 -12.55
CA VAL A 151 -4.20 9.74 -12.46
C VAL A 151 -3.61 8.38 -12.88
N ILE A 152 -4.44 7.35 -12.98
CA ILE A 152 -4.06 6.00 -13.45
C ILE A 152 -4.68 5.63 -14.80
N LYS A 153 -5.13 6.62 -15.60
CA LYS A 153 -5.76 6.35 -16.91
C LYS A 153 -4.91 5.48 -17.83
N GLY A 154 -3.59 5.60 -17.74
CA GLY A 154 -2.66 4.79 -18.53
C GLY A 154 -2.77 3.29 -18.27
N PHE A 155 -3.15 2.88 -17.06
CA PHE A 155 -3.33 1.46 -16.72
C PHE A 155 -4.52 0.84 -17.43
N PHE A 156 -5.52 1.65 -17.76
CA PHE A 156 -6.75 1.22 -18.43
C PHE A 156 -6.80 1.61 -19.91
N SER A 157 -5.71 2.06 -20.50
CA SER A 157 -5.63 2.44 -21.93
C SER A 157 -5.99 1.30 -22.89
N GLN A 158 -5.80 0.05 -22.46
CA GLN A 158 -6.17 -1.13 -23.23
C GLN A 158 -7.64 -1.53 -23.06
N VAL A 159 -8.36 -0.97 -22.08
CA VAL A 159 -9.78 -1.26 -21.87
C VAL A 159 -10.59 -0.48 -22.90
N LYS A 160 -11.24 -1.20 -23.81
CA LYS A 160 -12.13 -0.65 -24.82
C LYS A 160 -13.46 -0.23 -24.20
N GLU A 161 -14.07 -1.12 -23.43
CA GLU A 161 -15.35 -0.89 -22.76
C GLU A 161 -15.55 -1.82 -21.57
N TRP A 162 -16.35 -1.38 -20.61
CA TRP A 162 -16.95 -2.20 -19.56
C TRP A 162 -18.37 -2.53 -19.91
N LYS A 163 -18.75 -3.82 -19.83
CA LYS A 163 -20.05 -4.34 -20.27
C LYS A 163 -20.78 -5.02 -19.13
N LYS A 164 -22.02 -4.61 -18.89
CA LYS A 164 -22.92 -5.30 -17.97
C LYS A 164 -23.44 -6.57 -18.66
N VAL A 165 -23.29 -7.72 -18.00
CA VAL A 165 -23.89 -8.99 -18.41
C VAL A 165 -25.23 -9.16 -17.67
N ASP A 166 -25.19 -9.00 -16.35
CA ASP A 166 -26.36 -8.99 -15.48
C ASP A 166 -26.11 -8.07 -14.26
N SER A 167 -26.97 -8.08 -13.25
CA SER A 167 -26.84 -7.22 -12.06
C SER A 167 -25.58 -7.49 -11.23
N HIS A 168 -24.96 -8.67 -11.39
CA HIS A 168 -23.78 -9.10 -10.61
C HIS A 168 -22.66 -9.70 -11.47
N THR A 169 -22.68 -9.45 -12.79
CA THR A 169 -21.64 -9.89 -13.70
C THR A 169 -21.27 -8.78 -14.66
N VAL A 170 -19.99 -8.44 -14.72
CA VAL A 170 -19.45 -7.46 -15.66
C VAL A 170 -18.31 -8.05 -16.47
N LYS A 171 -18.10 -7.50 -17.65
CA LYS A 171 -16.97 -7.83 -18.51
C LYS A 171 -16.15 -6.59 -18.83
N ALA A 172 -14.82 -6.73 -18.82
CA ALA A 172 -13.91 -5.78 -19.43
C ALA A 172 -13.51 -6.31 -20.81
N ILE A 173 -13.76 -5.54 -21.85
CA ILE A 173 -13.35 -5.85 -23.25
C ILE A 173 -12.10 -5.03 -23.55
N LEU A 174 -11.06 -5.68 -24.04
CA LEU A 174 -9.75 -5.08 -24.25
C LEU A 174 -9.42 -4.95 -25.74
N ASN A 175 -8.63 -3.95 -26.09
CA ASN A 175 -8.11 -3.73 -27.44
C ASN A 175 -6.98 -4.72 -27.79
N SER A 176 -6.26 -5.23 -26.80
CA SER A 176 -5.20 -6.22 -26.94
C SER A 176 -5.14 -7.12 -25.69
N PRO A 177 -4.46 -8.30 -25.77
CA PRO A 177 -4.28 -9.17 -24.62
C PRO A 177 -3.64 -8.44 -23.43
N ASP A 178 -4.21 -8.63 -22.23
CA ASP A 178 -3.66 -8.07 -20.97
C ASP A 178 -3.96 -9.03 -19.82
N SER A 179 -2.96 -9.80 -19.42
CA SER A 179 -3.02 -10.72 -18.28
C SER A 179 -2.98 -10.01 -16.92
N ASP A 180 -2.53 -8.74 -16.89
CA ASP A 180 -2.28 -7.99 -15.68
C ASP A 180 -3.45 -7.09 -15.26
N LEU A 181 -4.57 -7.14 -15.99
CA LEU A 181 -5.75 -6.34 -15.67
C LEU A 181 -6.18 -6.49 -14.18
N PRO A 182 -6.21 -7.69 -13.57
CA PRO A 182 -6.55 -7.81 -12.14
C PRO A 182 -5.57 -7.09 -11.22
N ALA A 183 -4.26 -7.06 -11.55
CA ALA A 183 -3.27 -6.31 -10.78
C ALA A 183 -3.52 -4.80 -10.88
N LYS A 184 -3.84 -4.30 -12.08
CA LYS A 184 -4.22 -2.88 -12.31
C LYS A 184 -5.49 -2.49 -11.55
N LEU A 185 -6.45 -3.43 -11.43
CA LEU A 185 -7.69 -3.22 -10.64
C LEU A 185 -7.47 -3.26 -9.13
N SER A 186 -6.30 -3.69 -8.66
CA SER A 186 -5.95 -3.63 -7.23
C SER A 186 -5.38 -2.27 -6.81
N GLU A 187 -5.18 -1.36 -7.75
CA GLU A 187 -4.67 -0.03 -7.45
C GLU A 187 -5.61 0.78 -6.54
N LYS A 188 -5.00 1.67 -5.77
CA LYS A 188 -5.69 2.45 -4.73
C LYS A 188 -6.75 3.38 -5.30
N GLN A 189 -6.59 3.79 -6.56
CA GLN A 189 -7.53 4.62 -7.29
C GLN A 189 -8.65 3.83 -7.98
N ALA A 190 -8.49 2.52 -8.17
CA ALA A 190 -9.48 1.65 -8.82
C ALA A 190 -10.58 1.19 -7.83
N LYS A 191 -11.07 2.11 -7.00
CA LYS A 191 -12.13 1.84 -6.03
C LYS A 191 -13.51 2.00 -6.65
N ILE A 192 -14.45 1.21 -6.16
CA ILE A 192 -15.83 1.29 -6.60
C ILE A 192 -16.58 2.27 -5.71
N VAL A 193 -17.24 3.21 -6.36
CA VAL A 193 -18.13 4.20 -5.75
C VAL A 193 -19.53 4.05 -6.31
N LYS A 194 -20.53 4.52 -5.59
CA LYS A 194 -21.93 4.43 -6.03
C LYS A 194 -22.14 5.19 -7.34
N GLN A 195 -22.89 4.59 -8.25
CA GLN A 195 -23.29 5.23 -9.50
C GLN A 195 -23.92 6.61 -9.24
N GLY A 196 -23.47 7.61 -10.02
CA GLY A 196 -24.00 8.98 -9.95
C GLY A 196 -23.47 9.81 -8.78
N THR A 197 -22.45 9.33 -8.02
CA THR A 197 -21.84 10.14 -6.96
C THR A 197 -21.20 11.40 -7.53
N THR A 198 -21.64 12.56 -7.06
CA THR A 198 -21.08 13.89 -7.40
C THR A 198 -20.40 14.54 -6.19
N ASP A 199 -20.81 14.22 -4.98
CA ASP A 199 -20.21 14.70 -3.73
C ASP A 199 -19.38 13.58 -3.07
N PHE A 200 -18.09 13.56 -3.38
CA PHE A 200 -17.14 12.60 -2.82
C PHE A 200 -16.76 12.89 -1.36
N LYS A 201 -17.05 14.08 -0.83
CA LYS A 201 -16.75 14.45 0.57
C LYS A 201 -17.49 13.59 1.58
N LYS A 202 -18.55 12.93 1.16
CA LYS A 202 -19.32 11.97 2.00
C LYS A 202 -18.64 10.62 2.16
N GLY A 203 -17.66 10.28 1.32
CA GLY A 203 -16.96 8.99 1.38
C GLY A 203 -17.89 7.77 1.32
N ASN A 204 -19.01 7.86 0.55
CA ASN A 204 -19.99 6.78 0.45
C ASN A 204 -19.44 5.59 -0.34
N GLY A 205 -18.95 4.60 0.37
CA GLY A 205 -18.36 3.39 -0.19
C GLY A 205 -18.92 2.12 0.46
N THR A 206 -18.23 1.00 0.20
CA THR A 206 -18.59 -0.32 0.74
C THR A 206 -17.58 -0.80 1.79
N GLY A 207 -16.67 0.09 2.23
CA GLY A 207 -15.54 -0.23 3.08
C GLY A 207 -15.88 -0.52 4.55
N PRO A 208 -14.86 -0.96 5.32
CA PRO A 208 -15.03 -1.36 6.72
C PRO A 208 -15.37 -0.19 7.67
N TYR A 209 -15.17 1.04 7.25
CA TYR A 209 -15.47 2.24 8.02
C TYR A 209 -16.27 3.24 7.20
N ARG A 210 -17.27 3.85 7.82
CA ARG A 210 -18.09 4.91 7.26
C ARG A 210 -17.58 6.27 7.72
N MET A 211 -17.29 7.15 6.78
CA MET A 211 -16.83 8.50 7.08
C MET A 211 -17.98 9.35 7.67
N THR A 212 -17.70 10.02 8.78
CA THR A 212 -18.64 10.89 9.48
C THR A 212 -18.26 12.36 9.40
N SER A 213 -16.97 12.67 9.22
CA SER A 213 -16.51 14.02 8.95
C SER A 213 -15.27 14.01 8.07
N PHE A 214 -15.15 15.06 7.25
CA PHE A 214 -13.98 15.29 6.40
C PHE A 214 -13.71 16.78 6.31
N GLU A 215 -12.55 17.17 6.81
CA GLU A 215 -11.99 18.51 6.70
C GLU A 215 -10.72 18.42 5.86
N PRO A 216 -10.75 18.83 4.56
CA PRO A 216 -9.60 18.77 3.68
C PRO A 216 -8.38 19.45 4.28
N GLY A 217 -7.22 18.81 4.17
CA GLY A 217 -5.98 19.32 4.71
C GLY A 217 -5.80 19.22 6.23
N VAL A 218 -6.82 18.77 6.95
CA VAL A 218 -6.79 18.68 8.42
C VAL A 218 -7.02 17.26 8.89
N LYS A 219 -8.24 16.75 8.80
CA LYS A 219 -8.57 15.41 9.30
C LYS A 219 -9.83 14.80 8.70
N SER A 220 -9.97 13.51 8.90
CA SER A 220 -11.21 12.79 8.69
C SER A 220 -11.51 11.85 9.86
N VAL A 221 -12.78 11.63 10.15
CA VAL A 221 -13.26 10.71 11.18
C VAL A 221 -14.12 9.65 10.51
N HIS A 222 -13.87 8.40 10.86
CA HIS A 222 -14.55 7.25 10.31
C HIS A 222 -15.01 6.37 11.47
N VAL A 223 -16.26 5.91 11.43
CA VAL A 223 -16.83 4.96 12.40
C VAL A 223 -17.00 3.60 11.76
N ARG A 224 -16.89 2.55 12.55
CA ARG A 224 -17.03 1.17 12.08
C ARG A 224 -18.34 0.99 11.31
N ASN A 225 -18.26 0.30 10.18
CA ASN A 225 -19.41 -0.15 9.41
C ASN A 225 -19.89 -1.48 9.97
N GLU A 226 -20.97 -1.48 10.73
CA GLU A 226 -21.53 -2.70 11.32
C GLU A 226 -22.13 -3.65 10.27
N ASP A 227 -22.56 -3.12 9.11
CA ASP A 227 -23.10 -3.87 7.97
C ASP A 227 -21.99 -4.27 6.96
N TYR A 228 -20.72 -4.26 7.40
CA TYR A 228 -19.62 -4.61 6.49
C TYR A 228 -19.74 -6.07 6.03
N TRP A 229 -19.65 -6.29 4.75
CA TRP A 229 -19.85 -7.58 4.09
C TRP A 229 -18.73 -8.64 4.35
N ARG A 230 -17.65 -8.25 5.02
CA ARG A 230 -16.63 -9.15 5.59
C ARG A 230 -16.72 -9.11 7.12
N GLU A 231 -15.71 -9.71 7.78
CA GLU A 231 -15.53 -9.56 9.22
C GLU A 231 -15.43 -8.07 9.59
N THR A 232 -16.21 -7.66 10.57
CA THR A 232 -16.25 -6.27 11.03
C THR A 232 -14.91 -5.86 11.64
N ALA A 233 -14.54 -4.60 11.43
CA ALA A 233 -13.33 -4.04 12.00
C ALA A 233 -13.35 -4.04 13.54
N ASN A 234 -12.16 -4.13 14.15
CA ASN A 234 -12.05 -4.22 15.61
C ASN A 234 -12.27 -2.87 16.33
N PHE A 235 -11.75 -1.78 15.77
CA PHE A 235 -11.91 -0.45 16.38
C PHE A 235 -13.27 0.15 16.04
N ASP A 236 -13.85 0.88 17.00
CA ASP A 236 -15.13 1.59 16.80
C ASP A 236 -14.98 2.78 15.85
N ALA A 237 -13.81 3.45 15.90
CA ALA A 237 -13.52 4.61 15.05
C ALA A 237 -12.05 4.72 14.68
N ILE A 238 -11.80 5.39 13.55
CA ILE A 238 -10.47 5.81 13.11
C ILE A 238 -10.53 7.33 12.86
N GLU A 239 -9.59 8.07 13.46
CA GLU A 239 -9.29 9.45 13.11
C GLU A 239 -8.00 9.50 12.31
N ILE A 240 -8.03 10.12 11.13
CA ILE A 240 -6.87 10.26 10.23
C ILE A 240 -6.56 11.73 10.12
N THR A 241 -5.43 12.16 10.72
CA THR A 241 -4.99 13.54 10.83
C THR A 241 -3.84 13.82 9.89
N ALA A 242 -3.85 14.98 9.26
CA ALA A 242 -2.76 15.46 8.42
C ALA A 242 -1.71 16.15 9.30
N ILE A 243 -0.49 15.61 9.36
CA ILE A 243 0.66 16.26 10.00
C ILE A 243 1.83 16.22 9.02
N THR A 244 2.11 17.33 8.36
CA THR A 244 3.09 17.42 7.27
C THR A 244 4.51 17.26 7.77
N ASP A 245 4.87 17.90 8.89
CA ASP A 245 6.22 17.85 9.44
C ASP A 245 6.56 16.47 10.02
N PRO A 246 7.62 15.80 9.56
CA PRO A 246 7.98 14.46 10.03
C PRO A 246 8.33 14.41 11.51
N GLN A 247 8.98 15.47 12.04
CA GLN A 247 9.35 15.54 13.46
C GLN A 247 8.11 15.68 14.32
N ALA A 248 7.16 16.53 13.93
CA ALA A 248 5.89 16.70 14.64
C ALA A 248 5.09 15.39 14.68
N ARG A 249 5.06 14.61 13.56
CA ARG A 249 4.42 13.27 13.56
C ARG A 249 5.06 12.32 14.56
N VAL A 250 6.39 12.24 14.58
CA VAL A 250 7.12 11.38 15.53
C VAL A 250 6.90 11.83 16.97
N ASN A 251 6.92 13.13 17.24
CA ASN A 251 6.66 13.66 18.57
C ASN A 251 5.25 13.31 19.04
N ALA A 252 4.23 13.46 18.19
CA ALA A 252 2.85 13.10 18.50
C ALA A 252 2.68 11.60 18.80
N LEU A 253 3.43 10.73 18.09
CA LEU A 253 3.45 9.28 18.37
C LEU A 253 4.06 9.01 19.75
N ILE A 254 5.21 9.60 20.06
CA ILE A 254 5.92 9.39 21.34
C ILE A 254 5.11 9.94 22.51
N ALA A 255 4.43 11.06 22.34
CA ALA A 255 3.54 11.65 23.34
C ALA A 255 2.26 10.82 23.58
N GLY A 256 1.91 9.91 22.65
CA GLY A 256 0.67 9.13 22.73
C GLY A 256 -0.55 9.87 22.15
N ASP A 257 -0.35 11.03 21.54
CA ASP A 257 -1.41 11.76 20.83
C ASP A 257 -1.87 11.02 19.58
N MET A 258 -0.93 10.32 18.91
CA MET A 258 -1.19 9.43 17.80
C MET A 258 -0.81 7.99 18.17
N HIS A 259 -1.61 7.03 17.71
CA HIS A 259 -1.37 5.60 17.90
C HIS A 259 -0.58 4.99 16.75
N MET A 260 -0.64 5.60 15.57
CA MET A 260 0.06 5.17 14.36
C MET A 260 0.44 6.39 13.50
N ILE A 261 1.62 6.33 12.90
CA ILE A 261 2.06 7.33 11.92
C ILE A 261 2.60 6.63 10.67
N THR A 262 2.50 7.28 9.53
CA THR A 262 3.10 6.84 8.27
C THR A 262 4.29 7.72 7.88
N ASP A 263 5.02 7.33 6.85
CA ASP A 263 6.11 8.10 6.25
C ASP A 263 7.18 8.54 7.25
N VAL A 264 7.71 7.55 7.97
CA VAL A 264 8.78 7.76 8.95
C VAL A 264 10.12 7.89 8.24
N ASP A 265 10.79 9.03 8.40
CA ASP A 265 12.16 9.20 7.94
C ASP A 265 13.11 8.25 8.68
N ALA A 266 14.02 7.60 7.94
CA ALA A 266 14.98 6.64 8.52
C ALA A 266 15.83 7.25 9.66
N LYS A 267 16.13 8.56 9.61
CA LYS A 267 16.85 9.28 10.68
C LYS A 267 16.09 9.33 12.01
N MET A 268 14.76 9.20 11.97
CA MET A 268 13.88 9.29 13.16
C MET A 268 13.65 7.93 13.82
N ILE A 269 13.97 6.83 13.16
CA ILE A 269 13.67 5.47 13.63
C ILE A 269 14.27 5.22 15.01
N LYS A 270 15.55 5.60 15.22
CA LYS A 270 16.20 5.44 16.53
C LYS A 270 15.49 6.20 17.66
N LEU A 271 14.87 7.32 17.37
CA LEU A 271 14.11 8.09 18.36
C LEU A 271 12.84 7.33 18.77
N ILE A 272 12.13 6.76 17.81
CA ILE A 272 10.94 5.93 18.06
C ILE A 272 11.31 4.67 18.85
N GLU A 273 12.39 3.97 18.47
CA GLU A 273 12.85 2.75 19.12
C GLU A 273 13.32 2.94 20.56
N ARG A 274 13.76 4.16 20.94
CA ARG A 274 14.12 4.51 22.32
C ARG A 274 12.91 4.70 23.22
N SER A 275 11.75 4.94 22.69
CA SER A 275 10.51 5.04 23.46
C SER A 275 10.01 3.63 23.82
N ASN A 276 9.66 3.43 25.10
CA ASN A 276 9.25 2.11 25.59
C ASN A 276 7.90 1.61 25.01
N ASN A 277 7.07 2.54 24.51
CA ASN A 277 5.69 2.27 24.10
C ASN A 277 5.50 2.34 22.57
N THR A 278 6.58 2.51 21.82
CA THR A 278 6.52 2.63 20.37
C THR A 278 7.43 1.62 19.68
N TYR A 279 7.09 1.27 18.45
CA TYR A 279 7.91 0.40 17.60
C TYR A 279 7.79 0.80 16.15
N VAL A 280 8.77 0.40 15.34
CA VAL A 280 8.77 0.60 13.90
C VAL A 280 8.36 -0.70 13.22
N ASN A 281 7.29 -0.64 12.43
CA ASN A 281 6.90 -1.75 11.56
C ASN A 281 7.53 -1.56 10.19
N THR A 282 8.32 -2.52 9.74
CA THR A 282 8.99 -2.51 8.44
C THR A 282 8.47 -3.63 7.57
N THR A 283 7.99 -3.31 6.38
CA THR A 283 7.50 -4.27 5.40
C THR A 283 8.31 -4.18 4.11
N LYS A 284 8.59 -5.32 3.49
CA LYS A 284 9.11 -5.36 2.13
C LYS A 284 8.02 -4.88 1.18
N SER A 285 8.39 -4.03 0.23
CA SER A 285 7.45 -3.48 -0.73
C SER A 285 8.08 -3.33 -2.12
N GLY A 286 7.24 -3.15 -3.13
CA GLY A 286 7.65 -2.79 -4.48
C GLY A 286 8.06 -1.33 -4.65
N ARG A 287 8.12 -0.53 -3.56
CA ARG A 287 8.52 0.88 -3.66
C ARG A 287 9.97 0.99 -4.13
N TYR A 288 10.15 1.72 -5.22
CA TYR A 288 11.44 1.97 -5.84
C TYR A 288 11.75 3.48 -5.78
N GLY A 289 12.96 3.82 -5.36
CA GLY A 289 13.50 5.17 -5.41
C GLY A 289 14.56 5.27 -6.49
N GLY A 290 14.36 6.14 -7.47
CA GLY A 290 15.31 6.26 -8.59
C GLY A 290 15.21 7.59 -9.31
N ILE A 291 16.15 7.83 -10.22
CA ILE A 291 16.14 8.95 -11.16
C ILE A 291 15.57 8.44 -12.48
N CYS A 292 14.43 8.99 -12.88
CA CYS A 292 13.80 8.66 -14.17
C CYS A 292 14.29 9.64 -15.24
N CYS A 293 14.89 9.10 -16.32
CA CYS A 293 15.29 9.87 -17.49
C CYS A 293 14.30 9.65 -18.62
N LEU A 294 13.62 10.72 -19.08
CA LEU A 294 12.71 10.68 -20.21
C LEU A 294 13.52 10.55 -21.51
N LYS A 295 13.54 9.36 -22.11
CA LYS A 295 14.35 9.07 -23.29
C LYS A 295 13.89 9.76 -24.59
N ASN A 296 12.69 10.29 -24.61
CA ASN A 296 12.09 10.98 -25.77
C ASN A 296 12.31 12.50 -25.75
N THR A 297 12.93 13.06 -24.73
CA THR A 297 13.19 14.50 -24.60
C THR A 297 14.56 14.77 -24.01
N ALA A 298 15.14 15.95 -24.33
CA ALA A 298 16.36 16.42 -23.70
C ALA A 298 16.09 16.80 -22.23
N PRO A 299 17.05 16.56 -21.30
CA PRO A 299 18.34 15.95 -21.54
C PRO A 299 18.34 14.40 -21.42
N GLY A 300 17.21 13.79 -21.15
CA GLY A 300 17.08 12.35 -20.88
C GLY A 300 17.36 11.45 -22.11
N ASN A 301 17.30 12.00 -23.33
CA ASN A 301 17.65 11.30 -24.57
C ASN A 301 19.19 11.22 -24.82
N ASN A 302 19.99 11.85 -23.97
CA ASN A 302 21.44 11.76 -24.03
C ASN A 302 21.93 10.52 -23.29
N ASP A 303 22.42 9.52 -24.02
CA ASP A 303 22.85 8.25 -23.45
C ASP A 303 24.10 8.38 -22.55
N ASP A 304 25.00 9.30 -22.86
CA ASP A 304 26.16 9.54 -22.01
C ASP A 304 25.77 10.20 -20.68
N LEU A 305 24.83 11.14 -20.68
CA LEU A 305 24.27 11.67 -19.45
C LEU A 305 23.64 10.56 -18.58
N VAL A 306 22.78 9.73 -19.17
CA VAL A 306 22.11 8.65 -18.43
C VAL A 306 23.13 7.66 -17.86
N LYS A 307 24.14 7.25 -18.63
CA LYS A 307 25.21 6.37 -18.14
C LYS A 307 26.05 7.02 -17.04
N GLY A 308 26.37 8.30 -17.17
CA GLY A 308 27.05 9.06 -16.12
C GLY A 308 26.27 9.07 -14.81
N LEU A 309 24.96 9.34 -14.88
CA LEU A 309 24.06 9.29 -13.72
C LEU A 309 23.97 7.88 -13.11
N GLN A 310 23.99 6.83 -13.90
CA GLN A 310 23.98 5.45 -13.41
C GLN A 310 25.27 5.07 -12.68
N TYR A 311 26.46 5.46 -13.18
CA TYR A 311 27.73 5.14 -12.57
C TYR A 311 28.06 5.96 -11.34
N ILE A 312 27.51 7.21 -11.20
CA ILE A 312 27.77 8.07 -10.04
C ILE A 312 26.99 7.66 -8.80
N GLN A 313 26.04 6.74 -8.91
CA GLN A 313 25.20 6.30 -7.78
C GLN A 313 25.96 5.31 -6.88
N ASP A 314 26.43 5.77 -5.74
CA ASP A 314 26.91 4.89 -4.66
C ASP A 314 25.70 4.35 -3.89
N ARG A 315 25.04 3.33 -4.45
CA ARG A 315 23.79 2.77 -3.94
C ARG A 315 23.93 2.16 -2.55
N GLU A 316 25.05 1.50 -2.28
CA GLU A 316 25.35 0.94 -0.97
C GLU A 316 25.48 2.03 0.10
N ARG A 317 26.16 3.12 -0.23
CA ARG A 317 26.31 4.27 0.65
C ARG A 317 24.95 4.95 0.89
N ILE A 318 24.10 5.07 -0.12
CA ILE A 318 22.74 5.59 0.02
C ILE A 318 21.95 4.74 1.02
N VAL A 319 21.90 3.42 0.84
CA VAL A 319 21.21 2.52 1.77
C VAL A 319 21.78 2.63 3.18
N ARG A 320 23.11 2.60 3.33
CA ARG A 320 23.76 2.65 4.64
C ARG A 320 23.60 4.03 5.32
N SER A 321 23.83 5.12 4.59
CA SER A 321 23.97 6.45 5.19
C SER A 321 22.67 7.24 5.23
N ILE A 322 21.85 7.14 4.18
CA ILE A 322 20.57 7.86 4.06
C ILE A 322 19.43 7.03 4.64
N LEU A 323 19.30 5.80 4.14
CA LEU A 323 18.21 4.91 4.58
C LEU A 323 18.53 4.16 5.88
N LYS A 324 19.74 4.36 6.47
CA LYS A 324 20.15 3.73 7.73
C LYS A 324 19.98 2.20 7.76
N GLY A 325 20.06 1.53 6.60
CA GLY A 325 19.85 0.10 6.44
C GLY A 325 18.38 -0.32 6.25
N TYR A 326 17.44 0.62 6.24
CA TYR A 326 16.02 0.35 5.97
C TYR A 326 15.70 0.39 4.48
N GLY A 327 16.33 -0.48 3.71
CA GLY A 327 16.16 -0.60 2.27
C GLY A 327 17.11 -1.62 1.68
N GLU A 328 16.90 -1.94 0.43
CA GLU A 328 17.78 -2.83 -0.36
C GLU A 328 18.37 -2.03 -1.52
N VAL A 329 19.56 -2.46 -1.98
CA VAL A 329 20.17 -1.85 -3.16
C VAL A 329 19.35 -2.25 -4.39
N GLY A 330 18.81 -1.24 -5.09
CA GLY A 330 18.08 -1.44 -6.35
C GLY A 330 19.05 -1.49 -7.53
N ASN A 331 18.66 -2.21 -8.59
CA ASN A 331 19.35 -2.21 -9.87
C ASN A 331 18.79 -1.12 -10.81
N ASP A 332 19.22 -1.09 -12.07
CA ASP A 332 18.75 -0.13 -13.09
C ASP A 332 17.36 -0.50 -13.66
N HIS A 333 16.55 -1.23 -12.89
CA HIS A 333 15.15 -1.56 -13.23
C HIS A 333 14.28 -1.47 -11.96
N PRO A 334 12.98 -1.15 -12.10
CA PRO A 334 12.10 -0.86 -10.97
C PRO A 334 11.52 -2.10 -10.28
N ILE A 335 11.74 -3.31 -10.79
CA ILE A 335 11.17 -4.53 -10.24
C ILE A 335 12.01 -4.99 -9.04
N SER A 336 11.53 -4.74 -7.84
CA SER A 336 12.24 -5.10 -6.60
C SER A 336 12.15 -6.59 -6.29
N THR A 337 12.97 -7.06 -5.34
CA THR A 337 12.93 -8.43 -4.81
C THR A 337 11.60 -8.80 -4.16
N ALA A 338 10.77 -7.81 -3.81
CA ALA A 338 9.42 -8.04 -3.25
C ALA A 338 8.48 -8.72 -4.26
N TYR A 339 8.75 -8.59 -5.55
CA TYR A 339 7.96 -9.23 -6.62
C TYR A 339 8.34 -10.71 -6.84
N GLY A 340 9.31 -11.25 -6.09
CA GLY A 340 9.67 -12.67 -6.15
C GLY A 340 10.17 -13.10 -7.52
N ALA A 341 9.42 -13.97 -8.20
CA ALA A 341 9.80 -14.54 -9.50
C ALA A 341 9.89 -13.51 -10.65
N ASP A 342 9.23 -12.38 -10.53
CA ASP A 342 9.26 -11.32 -11.55
C ASP A 342 10.54 -10.47 -11.46
N HIS A 343 11.28 -10.57 -10.36
CA HIS A 343 12.58 -9.91 -10.22
C HIS A 343 13.66 -10.66 -10.99
N CYS A 344 14.42 -9.96 -11.84
CA CYS A 344 15.52 -10.54 -12.58
C CYS A 344 16.81 -10.52 -11.75
N TYR A 345 17.14 -11.66 -11.12
CA TYR A 345 18.34 -11.84 -10.30
C TYR A 345 19.63 -11.96 -11.13
N GLU A 346 19.51 -12.26 -12.42
CA GLU A 346 20.66 -12.48 -13.31
C GLU A 346 21.25 -11.18 -13.86
N LEU A 347 20.53 -10.07 -13.77
CA LEU A 347 21.03 -8.77 -14.20
C LEU A 347 22.14 -8.28 -13.27
N PRO A 348 23.36 -8.06 -13.79
CA PRO A 348 24.48 -7.60 -12.97
C PRO A 348 24.16 -6.22 -12.38
N LEU A 349 24.41 -6.08 -11.08
CA LEU A 349 24.30 -4.79 -10.42
C LEU A 349 25.40 -3.86 -10.95
N ARG A 350 25.03 -2.69 -11.46
CA ARG A 350 25.99 -1.67 -11.88
C ARG A 350 26.72 -1.12 -10.66
N GLN A 351 28.03 -1.26 -10.67
CA GLN A 351 28.88 -0.79 -9.60
C GLN A 351 29.08 0.72 -9.67
N TYR A 352 29.26 1.35 -8.51
CA TYR A 352 29.68 2.74 -8.41
C TYR A 352 31.08 2.91 -9.03
N ASP A 353 31.20 3.81 -10.01
CA ASP A 353 32.45 4.06 -10.74
C ASP A 353 32.51 5.56 -11.12
N PRO A 354 33.08 6.39 -10.24
CA PRO A 354 33.13 7.83 -10.46
C PRO A 354 33.98 8.25 -11.67
N ASP A 355 34.97 7.44 -12.05
CA ASP A 355 35.79 7.75 -13.20
C ASP A 355 35.04 7.53 -14.51
N LYS A 356 34.32 6.40 -14.62
CA LYS A 356 33.39 6.18 -15.74
C LYS A 356 32.27 7.21 -15.76
N ALA A 357 31.74 7.55 -14.60
CA ALA A 357 30.71 8.60 -14.51
C ALA A 357 31.23 9.93 -15.08
N LYS A 358 32.44 10.36 -14.65
CA LYS A 358 33.08 11.59 -15.14
C LYS A 358 33.32 11.54 -16.64
N TRP A 359 33.80 10.41 -17.15
CA TRP A 359 34.07 10.22 -18.59
C TRP A 359 32.76 10.39 -19.41
N HIS A 360 31.70 9.74 -18.99
CA HIS A 360 30.37 9.88 -19.64
C HIS A 360 29.80 11.29 -19.53
N LEU A 361 29.88 11.91 -18.34
CA LEU A 361 29.36 13.27 -18.13
C LEU A 361 30.12 14.31 -18.97
N ASN A 362 31.44 14.18 -19.12
CA ASN A 362 32.21 15.07 -20.00
C ASN A 362 31.80 14.93 -21.48
N ARG A 363 31.30 13.78 -21.89
CA ARG A 363 30.82 13.54 -23.28
C ARG A 363 29.39 13.97 -23.49
N SER A 364 28.65 14.13 -22.42
CA SER A 364 27.23 14.53 -22.50
C SER A 364 27.01 16.01 -22.84
N GLY A 365 28.03 16.84 -22.70
CA GLY A 365 27.99 18.28 -22.96
C GLY A 365 27.80 19.10 -21.71
#